data_9bb0b33cce79336a26f7030012702a1b
#
_entry.id   9bb0b33cce79336a26f7030012702a1b
#
_cell.length_a   1.000
_cell.length_b   1.000
_cell.length_c   1.000
_cell.angle_alpha   90.00
_cell.angle_beta   90.00
_cell.angle_gamma   90.00
#
_symmetry.space_group_name_H-M   'P 1'
#
loop_
_entity.id
_entity.type
_entity.pdbx_description
1 polymer ?
#
loop_
_entity_poly.entity_id
_entity_poly.type
_entity_poly.pdbx_seq_one_letter_code
_entity_poly.pdbx_strand_id
1 'polypeptide(L)' 'MTVDLSDDEIGLIQESLSMKIASLKQFETHSENQQEVQECEKLLVKTYKWQEILEQNKE' A
#
# COMPACT_ATOMS: atom_id res chain seq x y z
N MET A 1 7.69 5.47 -17.13
CA MET A 1 7.82 5.51 -15.67
C MET A 1 8.51 4.24 -15.19
N THR A 2 9.60 4.39 -14.48
CA THR A 2 10.35 3.24 -13.95
C THR A 2 10.08 3.07 -12.47
N VAL A 3 9.90 1.82 -12.05
CA VAL A 3 9.69 1.50 -10.65
C VAL A 3 10.98 0.87 -10.12
N ASP A 4 11.59 1.51 -9.13
CA ASP A 4 12.85 1.05 -8.55
C ASP A 4 12.68 0.04 -7.43
N LEU A 5 11.52 -0.61 -7.38
CA LEU A 5 11.21 -1.59 -6.35
C LEU A 5 11.04 -2.96 -6.98
N SER A 6 11.49 -3.99 -6.28
CA SER A 6 11.26 -5.38 -6.69
C SER A 6 9.87 -5.82 -6.24
N ASP A 7 9.40 -6.94 -6.80
CA ASP A 7 8.13 -7.53 -6.37
C ASP A 7 8.12 -7.81 -4.87
N ASP A 8 9.23 -8.31 -4.34
CA ASP A 8 9.33 -8.60 -2.91
C ASP A 8 9.19 -7.34 -2.07
N GLU A 9 9.82 -6.26 -2.51
CA GLU A 9 9.72 -4.99 -1.79
C GLU A 9 8.30 -4.44 -1.82
N ILE A 10 7.65 -4.52 -2.96
CA ILE A 10 6.26 -4.08 -3.09
C ILE A 10 5.35 -4.93 -2.19
N GLY A 11 5.59 -6.24 -2.15
CA GLY A 11 4.84 -7.14 -1.28
C GLY A 11 4.97 -6.77 0.19
N LEU A 12 6.20 -6.43 0.62
CA LEU A 12 6.44 -5.99 1.99
C LEU A 12 5.69 -4.70 2.30
N ILE A 13 5.68 -3.76 1.37
CA ILE A 13 4.95 -2.51 1.55
C ILE A 13 3.45 -2.79 1.67
N GLN A 14 2.92 -3.63 0.80
CA GLN A 14 1.49 -3.99 0.82
C GLN A 14 1.11 -4.64 2.14
N GLU A 15 1.92 -5.57 2.61
CA GLU A 15 1.68 -6.24 3.88
C GLU A 15 1.71 -5.26 5.04
N SER A 16 2.71 -4.39 5.07
CA SER A 16 2.84 -3.39 6.13
C SER A 16 1.66 -2.44 6.16
N LEU A 17 1.21 -1.98 4.99
CA LEU A 17 0.06 -1.09 4.88
C LEU A 17 -1.22 -1.79 5.31
N SER A 18 -1.41 -3.04 4.92
CA SER A 18 -2.59 -3.81 5.32
C SER A 18 -2.65 -3.98 6.83
N MET A 19 -1.51 -4.29 7.45
CA MET A 19 -1.44 -4.44 8.90
C MET A 19 -1.71 -3.11 9.60
N LYS A 20 -1.19 -2.03 9.07
CA LYS A 20 -1.42 -0.71 9.64
C LYS A 20 -2.89 -0.31 9.54
N ILE A 21 -3.51 -0.56 8.39
CA ILE A 21 -4.94 -0.27 8.21
C ILE A 21 -5.77 -1.06 9.21
N ALA A 22 -5.49 -2.35 9.37
CA ALA A 22 -6.21 -3.18 10.32
C ALA A 22 -6.05 -2.66 11.74
N SER A 23 -4.83 -2.26 12.10
CA SER A 23 -4.56 -1.72 13.43
C SER A 23 -5.31 -0.41 13.66
N LEU A 24 -5.30 0.48 12.67
CA LEU A 24 -6.00 1.75 12.78
C LEU A 24 -7.51 1.57 12.91
N LYS A 25 -8.06 0.59 12.20
CA LYS A 25 -9.50 0.32 12.25
C LYS A 25 -9.96 -0.22 13.60
N GLN A 26 -9.06 -0.87 14.34
CA GLN A 26 -9.39 -1.34 15.68
C GLN A 26 -9.60 -0.20 16.67
N PHE A 27 -9.01 0.97 16.38
CA PHE A 27 -9.08 2.13 17.26
C PHE A 27 -9.81 3.28 16.59
N GLU A 28 -10.94 2.99 15.96
CA GLU A 28 -11.72 3.96 15.20
C GLU A 28 -12.50 4.92 16.09
N THR A 29 -11.84 5.58 17.01
CA THR A 29 -12.50 6.55 17.87
C THR A 29 -12.20 8.00 17.50
N HIS A 30 -11.26 8.21 16.57
CA HIS A 30 -10.83 9.56 16.20
C HIS A 30 -10.83 9.73 14.69
N SER A 31 -11.23 10.92 14.24
CA SER A 31 -11.24 11.26 12.82
C SER A 31 -9.84 11.23 12.21
N GLU A 32 -8.81 11.46 13.03
CA GLU A 32 -7.43 11.40 12.57
C GLU A 32 -7.07 10.02 12.05
N ASN A 33 -7.57 8.96 12.72
CA ASN A 33 -7.32 7.60 12.28
C ASN A 33 -7.95 7.31 10.93
N GLN A 34 -9.13 7.89 10.67
CA GLN A 34 -9.79 7.72 9.39
C GLN A 34 -8.97 8.32 8.25
N GLN A 35 -8.38 9.48 8.49
CA GLN A 35 -7.53 10.13 7.50
C GLN A 35 -6.29 9.29 7.20
N GLU A 36 -5.67 8.72 8.22
CA GLU A 36 -4.52 7.85 8.02
C GLU A 36 -4.89 6.59 7.25
N VAL A 37 -6.05 6.02 7.56
CA VAL A 37 -6.54 4.85 6.82
C VAL A 37 -6.69 5.18 5.34
N GLN A 38 -7.28 6.33 5.03
CA GLN A 38 -7.45 6.75 3.65
C GLN A 38 -6.11 6.92 2.95
N GLU A 39 -5.14 7.51 3.62
CA GLU A 39 -3.81 7.70 3.05
C GLU A 39 -3.12 6.36 2.80
N CYS A 40 -3.25 5.43 3.75
CA CYS A 40 -2.71 4.09 3.57
C CYS A 40 -3.36 3.37 2.40
N GLU A 41 -4.67 3.51 2.25
CA GLU A 41 -5.38 2.89 1.14
C GLU A 41 -4.94 3.47 -0.20
N LYS A 42 -4.74 4.78 -0.27
CA LYS A 42 -4.23 5.41 -1.48
C LYS A 42 -2.85 4.90 -1.85
N LEU A 43 -1.99 4.76 -0.87
CA LEU A 43 -0.64 4.25 -1.10
C LEU A 43 -0.70 2.78 -1.53
N LEU A 44 -1.59 2.02 -0.94
CA LEU A 44 -1.78 0.61 -1.31
C LEU A 44 -2.18 0.49 -2.79
N VAL A 45 -3.08 1.35 -3.25
CA VAL A 45 -3.47 1.38 -4.66
C VAL A 45 -2.26 1.67 -5.56
N LYS A 46 -1.38 2.58 -5.13
CA LYS A 46 -0.17 2.87 -5.87
C LYS A 46 0.73 1.65 -5.98
N THR A 47 0.82 0.85 -4.93
CA THR A 47 1.66 -0.35 -4.97
C THR A 47 1.14 -1.37 -5.97
N TYR A 48 -0.17 -1.49 -6.11
CA TYR A 48 -0.76 -2.36 -7.12
C TYR A 48 -0.43 -1.88 -8.53
N LYS A 49 -0.45 -0.57 -8.74
CA LYS A 49 -0.05 -0.01 -10.04
C LYS A 49 1.42 -0.28 -10.33
N TRP A 50 2.27 -0.19 -9.34
CA TRP A 50 3.70 -0.49 -9.51
C TRP A 50 3.89 -1.96 -9.89
N GLN A 51 3.14 -2.87 -9.26
CA GLN A 51 3.19 -4.29 -9.63
C GLN A 51 2.79 -4.49 -11.08
N GLU A 52 1.75 -3.80 -11.51
CA GLU A 52 1.28 -3.90 -12.89
C GLU A 52 2.35 -3.45 -13.87
N ILE A 53 3.02 -2.34 -13.56
CA ILE A 53 4.11 -1.82 -14.39
C ILE A 53 5.24 -2.83 -14.47
N LEU A 54 5.62 -3.42 -13.36
CA LEU A 54 6.69 -4.41 -13.33
C LEU A 54 6.32 -5.65 -14.15
N GLU A 55 5.09 -6.09 -14.08
CA GLU A 55 4.63 -7.23 -14.87
C GLU A 55 4.65 -6.94 -16.35
N GLN A 56 4.28 -5.74 -16.75
CA GLN A 56 4.32 -5.34 -18.16
C GLN A 56 5.73 -5.28 -18.70
N ASN A 57 6.71 -4.99 -17.87
CA ASN A 57 8.10 -4.92 -18.27
C ASN A 57 8.83 -6.25 -18.15
N LYS A 58 8.14 -7.27 -17.73
CA LYS A 58 8.70 -8.60 -17.57
C LYS A 58 8.59 -9.35 -18.87
N GLU A 59 9.72 -9.76 -19.42
CA GLU A 59 9.73 -10.58 -20.62
C GLU A 59 10.37 -11.92 -20.38
#